data_a2f09beb878571fe36d68c852b862edc
#
_entry.id   a2f09beb878571fe36d68c852b862edc
#
_cell.length_a   1.000
_cell.length_b   1.000
_cell.length_c   1.000
_cell.angle_alpha   90.00
_cell.angle_beta   90.00
_cell.angle_gamma   90.00
#
_symmetry.space_group_name_H-M   'P 1'
#
loop_
_entity.id
_entity.type
_entity.pdbx_description
1 polymer ?
#
loop_
_entity_poly.entity_id
_entity_poly.type
_entity_poly.pdbx_seq_one_letter_code
_entity_poly.pdbx_strand_id
1 'polypeptide(L)'
;MKDKAYYEDVNIKNELKLRDMIQKLPKFCMDFFIGIDADKSSRTKIAYAYDLQTFFEYMKSANPSLKKYDIRDYPISLLDKISPSDIEEYLFYLKYYEKDGVTHTNDEKGIKRKLASLRTFYNFYFRKEYIDTNPASKVTLPKIHEKNIIRLDADEVAQLLDEVESGDSLSKNQQRFHEKTKVRDLALMTLLLGTGIRVSECVGLD
;
A
#
# COMPACT_ATOMS: atom_id res chain seq x y z
N MET A 1 17.84 16.79 15.13
CA MET A 1 18.92 16.33 14.21
C MET A 1 18.93 14.82 13.99
N LYS A 2 18.70 13.94 14.99
CA LYS A 2 18.67 12.47 14.81
C LYS A 2 17.52 11.98 13.91
N ASP A 3 16.35 12.59 13.96
CA ASP A 3 15.19 12.18 13.17
C ASP A 3 15.36 12.44 11.68
N LYS A 4 16.02 13.55 11.30
CA LYS A 4 16.26 13.85 9.89
C LYS A 4 17.16 12.79 9.24
N ALA A 5 18.21 12.35 9.93
CA ALA A 5 19.10 11.28 9.48
C ALA A 5 18.35 9.94 9.33
N TYR A 6 17.46 9.59 10.28
CA TYR A 6 16.65 8.38 10.19
C TYR A 6 15.73 8.36 8.95
N TYR A 7 15.01 9.45 8.68
CA TYR A 7 14.15 9.53 7.51
C TYR A 7 14.93 9.53 6.19
N GLU A 8 16.13 10.15 6.16
CA GLU A 8 17.03 10.10 5.01
C GLU A 8 17.49 8.66 4.74
N ASP A 9 17.90 7.92 5.77
CA ASP A 9 18.30 6.50 5.65
C ASP A 9 17.15 5.62 5.16
N VAL A 10 15.93 5.84 5.66
CA VAL A 10 14.73 5.11 5.21
C VAL A 10 14.44 5.42 3.74
N ASN A 11 14.54 6.67 3.33
CA ASN A 11 14.33 7.06 1.93
C ASN A 11 15.38 6.44 1.00
N ILE A 12 16.66 6.44 1.39
CA ILE A 12 17.73 5.79 0.61
C ILE A 12 17.44 4.29 0.44
N LYS A 13 17.08 3.59 1.52
CA LYS A 13 16.71 2.16 1.46
C LYS A 13 15.52 1.92 0.55
N ASN A 14 14.51 2.79 0.60
CA ASN A 14 13.34 2.71 -0.26
C ASN A 14 13.70 2.93 -1.74
N GLU A 15 14.56 3.90 -2.04
CA GLU A 15 15.00 4.16 -3.42
C GLU A 15 15.83 2.99 -3.97
N LEU A 16 16.71 2.39 -3.18
CA LEU A 16 17.46 1.19 -3.59
C LEU A 16 16.50 0.03 -3.89
N LYS A 17 15.53 -0.21 -3.00
CA LYS A 17 14.49 -1.23 -3.21
C LYS A 17 13.66 -0.96 -4.46
N LEU A 18 13.26 0.29 -4.70
CA LEU A 18 12.52 0.68 -5.88
C LEU A 18 13.31 0.39 -7.16
N ARG A 19 14.60 0.73 -7.19
CA ARG A 19 15.47 0.45 -8.34
C ARG A 19 15.54 -1.04 -8.67
N ASP A 20 15.70 -1.90 -7.65
CA ASP A 20 15.67 -3.36 -7.84
C ASP A 20 14.34 -3.84 -8.42
N MET A 21 13.22 -3.30 -7.90
CA MET A 21 11.89 -3.67 -8.38
C MET A 21 11.64 -3.24 -9.83
N ILE A 22 12.08 -2.03 -10.22
CA ILE A 22 11.94 -1.52 -11.59
C ILE A 22 12.72 -2.40 -12.58
N GLN A 23 13.84 -3.02 -12.16
CA GLN A 23 14.59 -3.96 -13.01
C GLN A 23 13.77 -5.21 -13.41
N LYS A 24 12.75 -5.56 -12.66
CA LYS A 24 11.84 -6.70 -12.92
C LYS A 24 10.64 -6.33 -13.77
N LEU A 25 10.45 -5.05 -14.08
CA LEU A 25 9.37 -4.51 -14.89
C LEU A 25 9.82 -4.29 -16.34
N PRO A 26 8.88 -4.14 -17.30
CA PRO A 26 9.20 -3.71 -18.65
C PRO A 26 10.06 -2.46 -18.66
N LYS A 27 11.02 -2.39 -19.60
CA LYS A 27 12.01 -1.29 -19.67
C LYS A 27 11.35 0.09 -19.71
N PHE A 28 10.22 0.21 -20.42
CA PHE A 28 9.49 1.48 -20.52
C PHE A 28 8.92 1.97 -19.18
N CYS A 29 8.71 1.09 -18.19
CA CYS A 29 8.20 1.49 -16.88
C CYS A 29 9.12 2.49 -16.15
N MET A 30 10.41 2.56 -16.52
CA MET A 30 11.33 3.55 -15.97
C MET A 30 10.83 4.97 -16.20
N ASP A 31 10.29 5.29 -17.38
CA ASP A 31 9.78 6.61 -17.72
C ASP A 31 8.61 7.03 -16.81
N PHE A 32 7.76 6.07 -16.45
CA PHE A 32 6.68 6.29 -15.50
C PHE A 32 7.23 6.68 -14.12
N PHE A 33 8.18 5.93 -13.57
CA PHE A 33 8.73 6.20 -12.23
C PHE A 33 9.51 7.52 -12.18
N ILE A 34 10.22 7.89 -13.24
CA ILE A 34 10.84 9.21 -13.39
C ILE A 34 9.75 10.30 -13.43
N GLY A 35 8.69 10.07 -14.19
CA GLY A 35 7.63 11.07 -14.36
C GLY A 35 6.79 11.35 -13.10
N ILE A 36 6.73 10.40 -12.16
CA ILE A 36 6.01 10.58 -10.89
C ILE A 36 6.92 10.91 -9.70
N ASP A 37 8.22 11.05 -9.94
CA ASP A 37 9.22 11.17 -8.85
C ASP A 37 8.98 12.40 -7.98
N ALA A 38 8.68 13.53 -8.59
CA ALA A 38 8.43 14.80 -7.89
C ALA A 38 7.13 14.78 -7.06
N ASP A 39 6.14 13.97 -7.46
CA ASP A 39 4.78 14.01 -6.90
C ASP A 39 4.52 12.93 -5.85
N LYS A 40 5.32 11.88 -5.80
CA LYS A 40 5.04 10.69 -5.00
C LYS A 40 6.17 10.34 -4.06
N SER A 41 5.78 9.98 -2.81
CA SER A 41 6.75 9.47 -1.83
C SER A 41 7.38 8.15 -2.29
N SER A 42 8.59 7.86 -1.79
CA SER A 42 9.30 6.60 -2.06
C SER A 42 8.44 5.36 -1.74
N ARG A 43 7.66 5.39 -0.67
CA ARG A 43 6.73 4.31 -0.30
C ARG A 43 5.60 4.13 -1.32
N THR A 44 5.06 5.22 -1.85
CA THR A 44 4.02 5.18 -2.89
C THR A 44 4.58 4.59 -4.19
N LYS A 45 5.79 4.99 -4.58
CA LYS A 45 6.48 4.44 -5.76
C LYS A 45 6.71 2.93 -5.63
N ILE A 46 7.16 2.46 -4.47
CA ILE A 46 7.31 1.02 -4.17
C ILE A 46 5.96 0.29 -4.29
N ALA A 47 4.88 0.87 -3.75
CA ALA A 47 3.55 0.26 -3.87
C ALA A 47 3.10 0.14 -5.33
N TYR A 48 3.34 1.17 -6.15
CA TYR A 48 3.08 1.10 -7.60
C TYR A 48 3.93 0.03 -8.28
N ALA A 49 5.21 -0.08 -7.93
CA ALA A 49 6.09 -1.10 -8.50
C ALA A 49 5.59 -2.53 -8.19
N TYR A 50 5.14 -2.79 -6.96
CA TYR A 50 4.51 -4.07 -6.59
C TYR A 50 3.22 -4.34 -7.39
N ASP A 51 2.36 -3.34 -7.53
CA ASP A 51 1.10 -3.50 -8.24
C ASP A 51 1.33 -3.77 -9.73
N LEU A 52 2.27 -3.07 -10.36
CA LEU A 52 2.65 -3.28 -11.75
C LEU A 52 3.34 -4.62 -11.95
N GLN A 53 4.21 -5.05 -11.03
CA GLN A 53 4.84 -6.36 -11.10
C GLN A 53 3.77 -7.46 -11.07
N THR A 54 2.81 -7.40 -10.13
CA THR A 54 1.72 -8.37 -10.06
C THR A 54 0.89 -8.38 -11.33
N PHE A 55 0.65 -7.21 -11.93
CA PHE A 55 -0.11 -7.09 -13.18
C PHE A 55 0.63 -7.74 -14.36
N PHE A 56 1.90 -7.45 -14.58
CA PHE A 56 2.66 -8.02 -15.68
C PHE A 56 2.92 -9.53 -15.52
N GLU A 57 3.10 -10.00 -14.28
CA GLU A 57 3.18 -11.44 -13.97
C GLU A 57 1.86 -12.15 -14.32
N TYR A 58 0.72 -11.57 -13.95
CA TYR A 58 -0.59 -12.08 -14.36
C TYR A 58 -0.72 -12.11 -15.87
N MET A 59 -0.43 -11.00 -16.58
CA MET A 59 -0.50 -10.93 -18.03
C MET A 59 0.37 -12.00 -18.69
N LYS A 60 1.57 -12.26 -18.16
CA LYS A 60 2.46 -13.34 -18.62
C LYS A 60 1.83 -14.71 -18.42
N SER A 61 1.16 -14.95 -17.30
CA SER A 61 0.55 -16.24 -16.98
C SER A 61 -0.74 -16.50 -17.78
N ALA A 62 -1.56 -15.47 -17.96
CA ALA A 62 -2.85 -15.57 -18.64
C ALA A 62 -2.73 -15.61 -20.17
N ASN A 63 -1.72 -14.94 -20.75
CA ASN A 63 -1.57 -14.84 -22.19
C ASN A 63 -0.45 -15.75 -22.72
N PRO A 64 -0.77 -16.83 -23.47
CA PRO A 64 0.22 -17.76 -24.02
C PRO A 64 1.27 -17.07 -24.91
N SER A 65 0.90 -16.00 -25.63
CA SER A 65 1.81 -15.27 -26.49
C SER A 65 2.91 -14.54 -25.71
N LEU A 66 2.64 -14.14 -24.48
CA LEU A 66 3.59 -13.44 -23.62
C LEU A 66 4.52 -14.38 -22.83
N LYS A 67 4.14 -15.65 -22.66
CA LYS A 67 4.94 -16.65 -21.92
C LYS A 67 6.35 -16.82 -22.44
N LYS A 68 6.56 -16.61 -23.75
CA LYS A 68 7.83 -16.80 -24.44
C LYS A 68 8.86 -15.71 -24.15
N TYR A 69 8.41 -14.55 -23.71
CA TYR A 69 9.25 -13.37 -23.52
C TYR A 69 9.51 -13.09 -22.05
N ASP A 70 10.63 -12.48 -21.75
CA ASP A 70 10.85 -11.89 -20.45
C ASP A 70 9.94 -10.65 -20.27
N ILE A 71 9.43 -10.45 -19.08
CA ILE A 71 8.59 -9.27 -18.76
C ILE A 71 9.33 -7.98 -19.10
N ARG A 72 10.63 -7.95 -18.88
CA ARG A 72 11.50 -6.80 -19.12
C ARG A 72 11.52 -6.36 -20.59
N ASP A 73 11.30 -7.31 -21.51
CA ASP A 73 11.37 -7.05 -22.94
C ASP A 73 10.00 -6.75 -23.59
N TYR A 74 8.95 -6.64 -22.78
CA TYR A 74 7.64 -6.25 -23.31
C TYR A 74 7.70 -4.84 -23.88
N PRO A 75 7.22 -4.66 -25.13
CA PRO A 75 7.16 -3.35 -25.76
C PRO A 75 6.00 -2.53 -25.20
N ILE A 76 6.12 -1.21 -25.23
CA ILE A 76 5.06 -0.30 -24.78
C ILE A 76 3.74 -0.50 -25.56
N SER A 77 3.81 -0.89 -26.83
CA SER A 77 2.64 -1.20 -27.66
C SER A 77 1.80 -2.37 -27.14
N LEU A 78 2.31 -3.14 -26.17
CA LEU A 78 1.52 -4.14 -25.46
C LEU A 78 0.35 -3.47 -24.71
N LEU A 79 0.53 -2.26 -24.18
CA LEU A 79 -0.49 -1.56 -23.43
C LEU A 79 -1.75 -1.27 -24.26
N ASP A 80 -1.59 -1.01 -25.57
CA ASP A 80 -2.71 -0.80 -26.51
C ASP A 80 -3.46 -2.09 -26.88
N LYS A 81 -2.82 -3.24 -26.67
CA LYS A 81 -3.43 -4.55 -26.95
C LYS A 81 -4.23 -5.12 -25.78
N ILE A 82 -4.06 -4.54 -24.60
CA ILE A 82 -4.80 -4.94 -23.40
C ILE A 82 -6.18 -4.29 -23.45
N SER A 83 -7.21 -5.12 -23.37
CA SER A 83 -8.60 -4.69 -23.36
C SER A 83 -9.10 -4.36 -21.93
N PRO A 84 -10.24 -3.66 -21.77
CA PRO A 84 -10.90 -3.53 -20.48
C PRO A 84 -11.23 -4.88 -19.85
N SER A 85 -11.64 -5.88 -20.64
CA SER A 85 -11.96 -7.24 -20.16
C SER A 85 -10.74 -7.94 -19.56
N ASP A 86 -9.53 -7.78 -20.16
CA ASP A 86 -8.30 -8.34 -19.57
C ASP A 86 -8.00 -7.77 -18.21
N ILE A 87 -8.30 -6.48 -17.99
CA ILE A 87 -8.15 -5.84 -16.68
C ILE A 87 -9.22 -6.33 -15.70
N GLU A 88 -10.46 -6.54 -16.14
CA GLU A 88 -11.53 -7.11 -15.31
C GLU A 88 -11.19 -8.53 -14.87
N GLU A 89 -10.65 -9.37 -15.75
CA GLU A 89 -10.14 -10.70 -15.42
C GLU A 89 -8.98 -10.64 -14.43
N TYR A 90 -8.07 -9.68 -14.59
CA TYR A 90 -7.01 -9.43 -13.61
C TYR A 90 -7.58 -9.05 -12.24
N LEU A 91 -8.60 -8.19 -12.16
CA LEU A 91 -9.24 -7.84 -10.89
C LEU A 91 -9.93 -9.04 -10.24
N PHE A 92 -10.50 -9.94 -11.04
CA PHE A 92 -11.06 -11.19 -10.54
C PHE A 92 -9.97 -12.11 -9.99
N TYR A 93 -8.85 -12.27 -10.70
CA TYR A 93 -7.68 -13.02 -10.26
C TYR A 93 -7.13 -12.51 -8.92
N LEU A 94 -7.12 -11.20 -8.70
CA LEU A 94 -6.61 -10.60 -7.47
C LEU A 94 -7.39 -11.00 -6.21
N LYS A 95 -8.63 -11.47 -6.31
CA LYS A 95 -9.41 -11.93 -5.16
C LYS A 95 -8.70 -13.08 -4.44
N TYR A 96 -8.08 -13.95 -5.22
CA TYR A 96 -7.31 -15.09 -4.73
C TYR A 96 -6.26 -15.48 -5.77
N TYR A 97 -5.01 -15.54 -5.40
CA TYR A 97 -3.93 -16.05 -6.24
C TYR A 97 -2.78 -16.60 -5.40
N GLU A 98 -1.99 -17.48 -6.02
CA GLU A 98 -0.78 -18.00 -5.43
C GLU A 98 0.46 -17.39 -6.09
N LYS A 99 1.44 -17.02 -5.27
CA LYS A 99 2.73 -16.54 -5.72
C LYS A 99 3.82 -17.05 -4.79
N ASP A 100 4.85 -17.68 -5.36
CA ASP A 100 5.99 -18.25 -4.62
C ASP A 100 5.57 -19.22 -3.49
N GLY A 101 4.50 -20.00 -3.72
CA GLY A 101 3.93 -20.92 -2.74
C GLY A 101 3.15 -20.27 -1.61
N VAL A 102 2.90 -18.97 -1.70
CA VAL A 102 2.10 -18.20 -0.73
C VAL A 102 0.77 -17.80 -1.34
N THR A 103 -0.29 -18.07 -0.62
CA THR A 103 -1.64 -17.63 -0.98
C THR A 103 -1.81 -16.13 -0.66
N HIS A 104 -2.26 -15.39 -1.65
CA HIS A 104 -2.60 -13.97 -1.53
C HIS A 104 -4.09 -13.77 -1.75
N THR A 105 -4.71 -12.97 -0.88
CA THR A 105 -6.10 -12.53 -1.02
C THR A 105 -6.15 -11.01 -0.96
N ASN A 106 -7.06 -10.40 -1.70
CA ASN A 106 -7.32 -8.97 -1.61
C ASN A 106 -8.81 -8.73 -1.36
N ASP A 107 -9.10 -7.87 -0.40
CA ASP A 107 -10.42 -7.30 -0.21
C ASP A 107 -10.75 -6.24 -1.28
N GLU A 108 -11.97 -5.72 -1.25
CA GLU A 108 -12.44 -4.70 -2.18
C GLU A 108 -11.56 -3.44 -2.17
N LYS A 109 -11.05 -3.04 -1.01
CA LYS A 109 -10.16 -1.87 -0.86
C LYS A 109 -8.81 -2.13 -1.50
N GLY A 110 -8.25 -3.34 -1.31
CA GLY A 110 -7.00 -3.78 -1.93
C GLY A 110 -7.10 -3.81 -3.46
N ILE A 111 -8.18 -4.37 -4.00
CA ILE A 111 -8.45 -4.41 -5.45
C ILE A 111 -8.60 -2.99 -6.01
N LYS A 112 -9.40 -2.14 -5.34
CA LYS A 112 -9.57 -0.74 -5.74
C LYS A 112 -8.25 0.02 -5.79
N ARG A 113 -7.37 -0.18 -4.80
CA ARG A 113 -6.04 0.44 -4.76
C ARG A 113 -5.18 0.00 -5.96
N LYS A 114 -5.17 -1.31 -6.28
CA LYS A 114 -4.41 -1.84 -7.42
C LYS A 114 -4.94 -1.33 -8.76
N LEU A 115 -6.26 -1.22 -8.92
CA LEU A 115 -6.83 -0.59 -10.10
C LEU A 115 -6.49 0.91 -10.19
N ALA A 116 -6.43 1.63 -9.06
CA ALA A 116 -6.00 3.03 -9.04
C ALA A 116 -4.54 3.19 -9.49
N SER A 117 -3.66 2.26 -9.09
CA SER A 117 -2.26 2.22 -9.57
C SER A 117 -2.19 2.03 -11.08
N LEU A 118 -2.95 1.07 -11.63
CA LEU A 118 -3.04 0.84 -13.07
C LEU A 118 -3.60 2.06 -13.82
N ARG A 119 -4.64 2.70 -13.29
CA ARG A 119 -5.19 3.93 -13.89
C ARG A 119 -4.17 5.04 -13.95
N THR A 120 -3.40 5.24 -12.87
CA THR A 120 -2.33 6.24 -12.84
C THR A 120 -1.26 5.93 -13.90
N PHE A 121 -0.89 4.66 -14.01
CA PHE A 121 0.09 4.17 -14.98
C PHE A 121 -0.38 4.38 -16.43
N TYR A 122 -1.58 3.93 -16.78
CA TYR A 122 -2.15 4.13 -18.11
C TYR A 122 -2.36 5.61 -18.46
N ASN A 123 -2.86 6.40 -17.50
CA ASN A 123 -3.05 7.84 -17.68
C ASN A 123 -1.72 8.55 -17.97
N PHE A 124 -0.62 8.13 -17.36
CA PHE A 124 0.70 8.71 -17.63
C PHE A 124 1.09 8.54 -19.09
N TYR A 125 1.01 7.33 -19.63
CA TYR A 125 1.39 7.06 -21.02
C TYR A 125 0.40 7.64 -22.03
N PHE A 126 -0.89 7.57 -21.74
CA PHE A 126 -1.92 8.13 -22.59
C PHE A 126 -1.79 9.66 -22.71
N ARG A 127 -1.54 10.36 -21.60
CA ARG A 127 -1.32 11.82 -21.63
C ARG A 127 -0.03 12.24 -22.33
N LYS A 128 0.94 11.36 -22.43
CA LYS A 128 2.19 11.58 -23.17
C LYS A 128 2.11 11.09 -24.62
N GLU A 129 0.94 10.61 -25.05
CA GLU A 129 0.68 10.12 -26.39
C GLU A 129 1.62 8.95 -26.80
N TYR A 130 2.07 8.17 -25.79
CA TYR A 130 2.88 6.96 -26.00
C TYR A 130 2.02 5.74 -26.30
N ILE A 131 0.73 5.80 -25.99
CA ILE A 131 -0.30 4.81 -26.28
C ILE A 131 -1.57 5.50 -26.77
N ASP A 132 -2.31 4.80 -27.64
CA ASP A 132 -3.53 5.33 -28.26
C ASP A 132 -4.78 5.06 -27.43
N THR A 133 -4.72 4.09 -26.50
CA THR A 133 -5.88 3.67 -25.71
C THR A 133 -5.61 3.68 -24.21
N ASN A 134 -6.69 3.87 -23.42
CA ASN A 134 -6.64 3.76 -21.98
C ASN A 134 -7.74 2.81 -21.46
N PRO A 135 -7.54 1.50 -21.53
CA PRO A 135 -8.51 0.51 -21.08
C PRO A 135 -8.82 0.61 -19.58
N ALA A 136 -7.84 0.97 -18.74
CA ALA A 136 -8.00 1.05 -17.29
C ALA A 136 -9.03 2.13 -16.86
N SER A 137 -9.24 3.17 -17.69
CA SER A 137 -10.25 4.18 -17.43
C SER A 137 -11.68 3.68 -17.60
N LYS A 138 -11.88 2.65 -18.43
CA LYS A 138 -13.19 2.07 -18.76
C LYS A 138 -13.67 1.02 -17.77
N VAL A 139 -12.78 0.45 -16.96
CA VAL A 139 -13.12 -0.58 -15.97
C VAL A 139 -13.83 0.05 -14.77
N THR A 140 -14.94 -0.54 -14.36
CA THR A 140 -15.71 -0.05 -13.20
C THR A 140 -14.99 -0.41 -11.88
N LEU A 141 -14.99 0.53 -10.94
CA LEU A 141 -14.46 0.27 -9.59
C LEU A 141 -15.39 -0.65 -8.81
N PRO A 142 -14.86 -1.63 -8.06
CA PRO A 142 -15.66 -2.40 -7.12
C PRO A 142 -16.38 -1.49 -6.13
N LYS A 143 -17.63 -1.79 -5.82
CA LYS A 143 -18.35 -1.14 -4.72
C LYS A 143 -17.66 -1.54 -3.42
N ILE A 144 -17.39 -0.57 -2.57
CA ILE A 144 -16.84 -0.83 -1.23
C ILE A 144 -18.02 -0.96 -0.28
N HIS A 145 -18.12 -2.09 0.39
CA HIS A 145 -19.02 -2.22 1.51
C HIS A 145 -18.37 -1.55 2.72
N GLU A 146 -19.02 -0.51 3.23
CA GLU A 146 -18.55 0.15 4.44
C GLU A 146 -18.72 -0.79 5.62
N LYS A 147 -17.61 -1.10 6.29
CA LYS A 147 -17.66 -1.77 7.59
C LYS A 147 -18.01 -0.72 8.64
N ASN A 148 -18.97 -1.04 9.51
CA ASN A 148 -19.22 -0.21 10.68
C ASN A 148 -17.92 -0.05 11.46
N ILE A 149 -17.50 1.20 11.64
CA ILE A 149 -16.33 1.51 12.47
C ILE A 149 -16.81 1.41 13.91
N ILE A 150 -16.31 0.42 14.64
CA ILE A 150 -16.51 0.32 16.08
C ILE A 150 -15.71 1.47 16.69
N ARG A 151 -16.39 2.33 17.41
CA ARG A 151 -15.80 3.46 18.14
C ARG A 151 -16.10 3.27 19.60
N LEU A 152 -15.14 3.58 20.45
CA LEU A 152 -15.37 3.70 21.88
C LEU A 152 -16.24 4.93 22.14
N ASP A 153 -17.25 4.79 22.97
CA ASP A 153 -18.01 5.93 23.49
C ASP A 153 -17.27 6.60 24.68
N ALA A 154 -17.83 7.67 25.21
CA ALA A 154 -17.18 8.42 26.29
C ALA A 154 -17.00 7.58 27.59
N ASP A 155 -17.94 6.72 27.88
CA ASP A 155 -17.91 5.87 29.10
C ASP A 155 -16.88 4.74 28.90
N GLU A 156 -16.80 4.16 27.70
CA GLU A 156 -15.79 3.15 27.36
C GLU A 156 -14.38 3.74 27.38
N VAL A 157 -14.21 5.00 26.93
CA VAL A 157 -12.93 5.71 27.02
C VAL A 157 -12.54 5.96 28.47
N ALA A 158 -13.49 6.38 29.33
CA ALA A 158 -13.23 6.58 30.74
C ALA A 158 -12.80 5.27 31.43
N GLN A 159 -13.54 4.18 31.20
CA GLN A 159 -13.19 2.85 31.72
C GLN A 159 -11.80 2.39 31.26
N LEU A 160 -11.44 2.61 29.97
CA LEU A 160 -10.13 2.28 29.46
C LEU A 160 -9.02 3.05 30.17
N LEU A 161 -9.21 4.37 30.44
CA LEU A 161 -8.22 5.18 31.12
C LEU A 161 -8.09 4.78 32.57
N ASP A 162 -9.21 4.49 33.27
CA ASP A 162 -9.23 3.99 34.65
C ASP A 162 -8.47 2.66 34.77
N GLU A 163 -8.66 1.75 33.82
CA GLU A 163 -7.93 0.48 33.80
C GLU A 163 -6.42 0.67 33.51
N VAL A 164 -6.04 1.60 32.64
CA VAL A 164 -4.63 1.96 32.40
C VAL A 164 -4.00 2.58 33.65
N GLU A 165 -4.73 3.30 34.47
CA GLU A 165 -4.25 3.89 35.72
C GLU A 165 -4.17 2.87 36.86
N SER A 166 -5.24 2.08 37.08
CA SER A 166 -5.35 1.14 38.19
C SER A 166 -4.60 -0.17 37.95
N GLY A 167 -4.74 -0.74 36.75
CA GLY A 167 -4.20 -2.05 36.42
C GLY A 167 -4.90 -3.21 37.13
N ASP A 168 -6.15 -3.05 37.53
CA ASP A 168 -6.88 -4.00 38.39
C ASP A 168 -7.07 -5.37 37.69
N SER A 169 -7.21 -5.41 36.36
CA SER A 169 -7.36 -6.66 35.62
C SER A 169 -6.03 -7.38 35.37
N LEU A 170 -4.89 -6.78 35.71
CA LEU A 170 -3.56 -7.33 35.43
C LEU A 170 -3.16 -8.45 36.40
N SER A 171 -2.47 -9.46 35.89
CA SER A 171 -1.83 -10.48 36.72
C SER A 171 -0.72 -9.88 37.59
N LYS A 172 -0.38 -10.56 38.73
CA LYS A 172 0.69 -10.10 39.64
C LYS A 172 2.03 -9.82 38.96
N ASN A 173 2.37 -10.56 37.94
CA ASN A 173 3.60 -10.31 37.16
C ASN A 173 3.49 -9.06 36.29
N GLN A 174 2.35 -8.83 35.67
CA GLN A 174 2.10 -7.64 34.84
C GLN A 174 2.05 -6.38 35.70
N GLN A 175 1.47 -6.44 36.87
CA GLN A 175 1.40 -5.30 37.85
C GLN A 175 2.79 -4.74 38.18
N ARG A 176 3.84 -5.61 38.29
CA ARG A 176 5.21 -5.15 38.55
C ARG A 176 5.78 -4.28 37.44
N PHE A 177 5.38 -4.53 36.20
CA PHE A 177 5.78 -3.69 35.07
C PHE A 177 4.89 -2.47 34.94
N HIS A 178 3.60 -2.63 35.18
CA HIS A 178 2.60 -1.57 35.18
C HIS A 178 2.99 -0.45 36.13
N GLU A 179 3.34 -0.74 37.36
CA GLU A 179 3.78 0.25 38.37
C GLU A 179 4.94 1.15 37.85
N LYS A 180 5.77 0.66 36.98
CA LYS A 180 6.89 1.41 36.39
C LYS A 180 6.51 2.25 35.17
N THR A 181 5.43 1.89 34.49
CA THR A 181 5.07 2.48 33.18
C THR A 181 3.73 3.20 33.19
N LYS A 182 2.87 3.00 34.21
CA LYS A 182 1.49 3.48 34.26
C LYS A 182 1.35 4.98 33.97
N VAL A 183 2.22 5.82 34.54
CA VAL A 183 2.16 7.27 34.34
C VAL A 183 2.42 7.64 32.89
N ARG A 184 3.44 7.01 32.26
CA ARG A 184 3.75 7.20 30.86
C ARG A 184 2.61 6.69 29.98
N ASP A 185 2.10 5.49 30.26
CA ASP A 185 1.10 4.82 29.45
C ASP A 185 -0.23 5.57 29.52
N LEU A 186 -0.61 6.07 30.72
CA LEU A 186 -1.77 6.94 30.90
C LEU A 186 -1.62 8.26 30.13
N ALA A 187 -0.46 8.91 30.22
CA ALA A 187 -0.20 10.15 29.50
C ALA A 187 -0.30 9.95 27.97
N LEU A 188 0.27 8.85 27.45
CA LEU A 188 0.19 8.52 26.01
C LEU A 188 -1.25 8.25 25.58
N MET A 189 -2.01 7.46 26.33
CA MET A 189 -3.40 7.14 26.01
C MET A 189 -4.29 8.37 26.07
N THR A 190 -4.12 9.21 27.11
CA THR A 190 -4.86 10.47 27.23
C THR A 190 -4.57 11.42 26.07
N LEU A 191 -3.29 11.53 25.68
CA LEU A 191 -2.89 12.36 24.55
C LEU A 191 -3.50 11.85 23.23
N LEU A 192 -3.40 10.55 22.96
CA LEU A 192 -3.92 9.96 21.71
C LEU A 192 -5.45 10.05 21.64
N LEU A 193 -6.15 9.75 22.71
CA LEU A 193 -7.62 9.78 22.75
C LEU A 193 -8.16 11.22 22.77
N GLY A 194 -7.50 12.12 23.48
CA GLY A 194 -7.95 13.52 23.62
C GLY A 194 -7.67 14.38 22.38
N THR A 195 -6.62 14.07 21.62
CA THR A 195 -6.21 14.89 20.45
C THR A 195 -6.46 14.20 19.10
N GLY A 196 -6.56 12.88 19.07
CA GLY A 196 -6.68 12.12 17.83
C GLY A 196 -5.42 12.14 16.95
N ILE A 197 -4.26 12.54 17.47
CA ILE A 197 -2.99 12.51 16.75
C ILE A 197 -2.58 11.07 16.41
N ARG A 198 -1.86 10.90 15.31
CA ARG A 198 -1.34 9.57 14.94
C ARG A 198 -0.17 9.20 15.84
N VAL A 199 0.02 7.88 16.06
CA VAL A 199 1.16 7.36 16.86
C VAL A 199 2.50 7.91 16.33
N SER A 200 2.67 8.01 15.00
CA SER A 200 3.88 8.58 14.40
C SER A 200 4.09 10.07 14.69
N GLU A 201 3.01 10.83 14.87
CA GLU A 201 3.03 12.23 15.26
C GLU A 201 3.34 12.36 16.76
N CYS A 202 2.75 11.48 17.58
CA CYS A 202 3.02 11.41 19.02
C CYS A 202 4.49 11.09 19.32
N VAL A 203 5.08 10.14 18.60
CA VAL A 203 6.52 9.77 18.78
C VAL A 203 7.48 10.89 18.33
N GLY A 204 7.03 11.81 17.48
CA GLY A 204 7.80 12.96 17.01
C GLY A 204 7.61 14.22 17.86
N LEU A 205 6.92 14.15 18.98
CA LEU A 205 6.84 15.25 19.96
C LEU A 205 8.11 15.24 20.81
N ASP A 206 8.85 16.35 20.77
CA ASP A 206 10.02 16.62 21.63
C ASP A 206 9.62 17.25 22.95
#